data_3198929d8627aa49c1d9690177f02282
#
_entry.id   3198929d8627aa49c1d9690177f02282
#
_cell.length_a   1.000
_cell.length_b   1.000
_cell.length_c   1.000
_cell.angle_alpha   90.00
_cell.angle_beta   90.00
_cell.angle_gamma   90.00
#
_symmetry.space_group_name_H-M   'P 1'
#
loop_
_entity.id
_entity.type
_entity.pdbx_description
1 polymer ?
#
loop_
_entity_poly.entity_id
_entity_poly.type
_entity_poly.pdbx_seq_one_letter_code
_entity_poly.pdbx_strand_id
1 'polypeptide(L)'
;DFASKLIQLKLEKYKELVATPLQLDLRENLRVKSKESAFLDLNRSFFLYRLVVLGIDFAKIKRSSQDNATWAENWILQWTPEAEIQIVESVLKGDTIADAVAFVLSERIIEATKISEIADVIEDAFNCGLPKIVEGAKRSLDETANGAIAMCDIADTVSKLSNMISFGDIRKLDREPLIPIVKRLCIRASLMLVGESACDDIAAATLADDIQKIHSVFMMQDFLDESFWFDKLIELSNRDDLNTKISGLATAILLDAGKIDELTLRMEVSRRLSMGMPAELGANWFAGLSMRNHYALIGRLTLWESLSEYLDTLDEEEFRRSVVFLRRAFVEYSAKEKDMIAENLGEIWGLNAQAVSEIINSEIKEVDTDILEDFDFGDF
;
A
#
# COMPACT_ATOMS: atom_id res chain seq x y z
N ASP A 1 22.96 -22.25 -22.69
CA ASP A 1 22.19 -21.03 -22.99
C ASP A 1 22.67 -19.82 -22.15
N PHE A 2 22.91 -19.96 -20.83
CA PHE A 2 23.29 -18.87 -19.92
C PHE A 2 24.54 -18.09 -20.41
N ALA A 3 25.66 -18.79 -20.67
CA ALA A 3 26.88 -18.13 -21.13
C ALA A 3 26.70 -17.44 -22.49
N SER A 4 25.96 -18.06 -23.40
CA SER A 4 25.64 -17.45 -24.71
C SER A 4 24.83 -16.17 -24.56
N LYS A 5 23.85 -16.16 -23.61
CA LYS A 5 23.05 -14.96 -23.32
C LYS A 5 23.88 -13.83 -22.74
N LEU A 6 24.81 -14.13 -21.82
CA LEU A 6 25.73 -13.12 -21.27
C LEU A 6 26.58 -12.46 -22.34
N ILE A 7 27.08 -13.24 -23.33
CA ILE A 7 27.82 -12.71 -24.48
C ILE A 7 26.92 -11.78 -25.32
N GLN A 8 25.72 -12.24 -25.71
CA GLN A 8 24.76 -11.44 -26.49
C GLN A 8 24.39 -10.13 -25.79
N LEU A 9 24.31 -10.14 -24.47
CA LEU A 9 23.94 -8.99 -23.64
C LEU A 9 25.14 -8.12 -23.24
N LYS A 10 26.35 -8.43 -23.73
CA LYS A 10 27.59 -7.73 -23.40
C LYS A 10 27.88 -7.71 -21.88
N LEU A 11 27.69 -8.88 -21.25
CA LEU A 11 27.96 -9.13 -19.83
C LEU A 11 29.02 -10.25 -19.68
N GLU A 12 29.99 -10.33 -20.64
CA GLU A 12 30.92 -11.46 -20.78
C GLU A 12 31.86 -11.64 -19.58
N LYS A 13 32.14 -10.54 -18.86
CA LYS A 13 33.08 -10.56 -17.74
C LYS A 13 32.46 -11.05 -16.42
N TYR A 14 31.39 -11.81 -16.49
CA TYR A 14 30.66 -12.21 -15.29
C TYR A 14 31.48 -12.99 -14.26
N LYS A 15 32.49 -13.80 -14.70
CA LYS A 15 33.39 -14.53 -13.79
C LYS A 15 34.32 -13.63 -12.99
N GLU A 16 34.57 -12.41 -13.47
CA GLU A 16 35.35 -11.40 -12.75
C GLU A 16 34.53 -10.74 -11.64
N LEU A 17 33.19 -10.86 -11.67
CA LEU A 17 32.28 -10.26 -10.71
C LEU A 17 32.23 -10.98 -9.36
N VAL A 18 32.95 -12.04 -9.16
CA VAL A 18 33.10 -12.73 -7.86
C VAL A 18 33.67 -11.80 -6.80
N ALA A 19 34.73 -11.06 -7.17
CA ALA A 19 35.43 -10.17 -6.23
C ALA A 19 34.79 -8.78 -6.12
N THR A 20 34.15 -8.28 -7.21
CA THR A 20 33.60 -6.93 -7.26
C THR A 20 32.24 -6.97 -7.95
N PRO A 21 31.14 -6.83 -7.18
CA PRO A 21 29.80 -6.76 -7.77
C PRO A 21 29.67 -5.60 -8.75
N LEU A 22 29.01 -5.84 -9.89
CA LEU A 22 28.71 -4.82 -10.87
C LEU A 22 27.34 -4.18 -10.56
N GLN A 23 27.33 -2.87 -10.44
CA GLN A 23 26.06 -2.12 -10.41
C GLN A 23 25.65 -1.76 -11.84
N LEU A 24 24.42 -2.10 -12.21
CA LEU A 24 23.84 -1.85 -13.51
C LEU A 24 22.57 -1.03 -13.33
N ASP A 25 22.58 0.20 -13.84
CA ASP A 25 21.41 1.08 -13.89
C ASP A 25 20.83 1.07 -15.31
N LEU A 26 19.62 0.54 -15.47
CA LEU A 26 18.93 0.45 -16.75
C LEU A 26 18.02 1.63 -17.04
N ARG A 27 17.74 2.48 -16.05
CA ARG A 27 16.80 3.61 -16.15
C ARG A 27 17.19 4.66 -17.19
N GLU A 28 18.42 5.15 -17.15
CA GLU A 28 18.88 6.20 -18.06
C GLU A 28 18.95 5.71 -19.51
N ASN A 29 19.13 4.43 -19.69
CA ASN A 29 19.32 3.83 -21.00
C ASN A 29 18.04 3.72 -21.82
N LEU A 30 16.86 3.61 -21.18
CA LEU A 30 15.58 3.44 -21.87
C LEU A 30 14.98 4.75 -22.41
N ARG A 31 15.42 5.93 -21.91
CA ARG A 31 14.89 7.24 -22.29
C ARG A 31 15.75 8.04 -23.29
N VAL A 32 17.07 7.82 -23.33
CA VAL A 32 18.02 8.76 -23.96
C VAL A 32 18.78 8.16 -25.14
N LYS A 33 18.72 6.85 -25.41
CA LYS A 33 19.58 6.16 -26.37
C LYS A 33 18.92 5.80 -27.70
N SER A 34 19.76 5.51 -28.71
CA SER A 34 19.35 4.96 -30.00
C SER A 34 18.47 3.71 -29.82
N LYS A 35 17.58 3.42 -30.78
CA LYS A 35 16.68 2.24 -30.75
C LYS A 35 17.40 0.93 -30.45
N GLU A 36 18.63 0.76 -30.92
CA GLU A 36 19.45 -0.46 -30.69
C GLU A 36 19.91 -0.59 -29.25
N SER A 37 20.31 0.51 -28.62
CA SER A 37 20.76 0.52 -27.22
C SER A 37 19.60 0.31 -26.26
N ALA A 38 18.44 0.91 -26.54
CA ALA A 38 17.23 0.70 -25.75
C ALA A 38 16.74 -0.76 -25.85
N PHE A 39 16.87 -1.39 -26.99
CA PHE A 39 16.54 -2.81 -27.19
C PHE A 39 17.49 -3.74 -26.42
N LEU A 40 18.79 -3.41 -26.38
CA LEU A 40 19.76 -4.18 -25.59
C LEU A 40 19.44 -4.11 -24.10
N ASP A 41 19.15 -2.93 -23.57
CA ASP A 41 18.84 -2.74 -22.16
C ASP A 41 17.53 -3.40 -21.75
N LEU A 42 16.53 -3.40 -22.61
CA LEU A 42 15.29 -4.14 -22.40
C LEU A 42 15.55 -5.67 -22.35
N ASN A 43 16.38 -6.19 -23.25
CA ASN A 43 16.75 -7.63 -23.23
C ASN A 43 17.58 -7.98 -21.99
N ARG A 44 18.43 -7.08 -21.51
CA ARG A 44 19.14 -7.24 -20.22
C ARG A 44 18.13 -7.36 -19.06
N SER A 45 17.17 -6.44 -19.00
CA SER A 45 16.13 -6.45 -17.98
C SER A 45 15.37 -7.78 -18.02
N PHE A 46 14.85 -8.21 -19.18
CA PHE A 46 14.15 -9.49 -19.31
C PHE A 46 15.01 -10.67 -18.84
N PHE A 47 16.30 -10.69 -19.21
CA PHE A 47 17.20 -11.74 -18.79
C PHE A 47 17.42 -11.77 -17.28
N LEU A 48 17.65 -10.62 -16.66
CA LEU A 48 17.87 -10.53 -15.22
C LEU A 48 16.63 -10.95 -14.41
N TYR A 49 15.45 -10.52 -14.83
CA TYR A 49 14.19 -10.98 -14.20
C TYR A 49 13.98 -12.50 -14.35
N ARG A 50 14.35 -13.09 -15.49
CA ARG A 50 14.31 -14.54 -15.68
C ARG A 50 15.19 -15.27 -14.68
N LEU A 51 16.37 -14.75 -14.37
CA LEU A 51 17.25 -15.32 -13.35
C LEU A 51 16.63 -15.24 -11.95
N VAL A 52 15.99 -14.11 -11.64
CA VAL A 52 15.26 -13.95 -10.36
C VAL A 52 14.13 -14.96 -10.22
N VAL A 53 13.30 -15.12 -11.25
CA VAL A 53 12.19 -16.10 -11.24
C VAL A 53 12.67 -17.53 -11.08
N LEU A 54 13.84 -17.88 -11.66
CA LEU A 54 14.45 -19.19 -11.50
C LEU A 54 15.17 -19.36 -10.13
N GLY A 55 15.26 -18.32 -9.32
CA GLY A 55 15.97 -18.34 -8.04
C GLY A 55 17.49 -18.37 -8.21
N ILE A 56 18.03 -17.90 -9.34
CA ILE A 56 19.47 -17.87 -9.61
C ILE A 56 20.06 -16.60 -8.99
N ASP A 57 20.91 -16.79 -7.98
CA ASP A 57 21.52 -15.71 -7.18
C ASP A 57 22.71 -15.01 -7.89
N PHE A 58 22.49 -14.67 -9.17
CA PHE A 58 23.42 -13.90 -9.98
C PHE A 58 23.08 -12.41 -10.01
N ALA A 59 21.80 -12.07 -9.92
CA ALA A 59 21.31 -10.70 -10.06
C ALA A 59 20.31 -10.38 -8.96
N LYS A 60 20.53 -9.25 -8.29
CA LYS A 60 19.62 -8.72 -7.28
C LYS A 60 19.17 -7.33 -7.66
N ILE A 61 17.86 -7.10 -7.63
CA ILE A 61 17.31 -5.76 -7.83
C ILE A 61 17.37 -4.96 -6.53
N LYS A 62 18.00 -3.80 -6.57
CA LYS A 62 17.99 -2.85 -5.46
C LYS A 62 16.78 -1.94 -5.64
N ARG A 63 15.70 -2.20 -4.90
CA ARG A 63 14.55 -1.31 -4.88
C ARG A 63 14.97 0.03 -4.28
N SER A 64 14.90 1.12 -5.06
CA SER A 64 15.06 2.46 -4.51
C SER A 64 13.72 2.87 -3.88
N SER A 65 13.77 3.31 -2.63
CA SER A 65 12.59 3.69 -1.84
C SER A 65 11.99 5.05 -2.21
N GLN A 66 12.44 5.73 -3.26
CA GLN A 66 12.14 7.14 -3.45
C GLN A 66 11.43 7.54 -4.76
N ASP A 67 11.18 6.66 -5.73
CA ASP A 67 10.62 7.11 -7.00
C ASP A 67 9.49 6.23 -7.53
N ASN A 68 8.27 6.51 -7.10
CA ASN A 68 7.05 6.01 -7.74
C ASN A 68 6.76 6.70 -9.09
N ALA A 69 7.51 7.74 -9.46
CA ALA A 69 7.24 8.55 -10.65
C ALA A 69 8.08 8.18 -11.88
N THR A 70 9.17 7.40 -11.73
CA THR A 70 10.04 7.02 -12.83
C THR A 70 10.46 5.56 -12.74
N TRP A 71 10.25 4.84 -13.86
CA TRP A 71 10.72 3.47 -13.98
C TRP A 71 12.26 3.43 -13.89
N ALA A 72 12.78 2.77 -12.85
CA ALA A 72 14.19 2.64 -12.56
C ALA A 72 14.51 1.22 -12.12
N GLU A 73 15.45 0.58 -12.79
CA GLU A 73 15.99 -0.71 -12.39
C GLU A 73 17.46 -0.58 -12.05
N ASN A 74 17.77 -0.70 -10.78
CA ASN A 74 19.12 -0.79 -10.27
C ASN A 74 19.43 -2.24 -9.92
N TRP A 75 20.34 -2.85 -10.64
CA TRP A 75 20.74 -4.24 -10.46
C TRP A 75 22.15 -4.34 -9.87
N ILE A 76 22.35 -5.34 -9.01
CA ILE A 76 23.64 -5.76 -8.52
C ILE A 76 23.89 -7.15 -9.09
N LEU A 77 24.94 -7.30 -9.90
CA LEU A 77 25.34 -8.56 -10.49
C LEU A 77 26.57 -9.09 -9.77
N GLN A 78 26.51 -10.33 -9.31
CA GLN A 78 27.60 -11.01 -8.64
C GLN A 78 27.61 -12.48 -9.02
N TRP A 79 28.77 -13.01 -9.36
CA TRP A 79 28.93 -14.44 -9.58
C TRP A 79 29.19 -15.14 -8.26
N THR A 80 28.38 -16.15 -7.94
CA THR A 80 28.55 -16.97 -6.72
C THR A 80 28.58 -18.45 -7.07
N PRO A 81 29.18 -19.31 -6.25
CA PRO A 81 29.15 -20.78 -6.45
C PRO A 81 27.69 -21.28 -6.44
N GLU A 82 26.81 -20.67 -5.63
CA GLU A 82 25.40 -20.98 -5.54
C GLU A 82 24.69 -20.73 -6.87
N ALA A 83 25.02 -19.62 -7.55
CA ALA A 83 24.45 -19.31 -8.87
C ALA A 83 24.79 -20.39 -9.91
N GLU A 84 26.00 -20.96 -9.85
CA GLU A 84 26.40 -22.05 -10.75
C GLU A 84 25.59 -23.33 -10.52
N ILE A 85 25.34 -23.70 -9.26
CA ILE A 85 24.51 -24.85 -8.89
C ILE A 85 23.08 -24.62 -9.38
N GLN A 86 22.49 -23.44 -9.09
CA GLN A 86 21.12 -23.07 -9.46
C GLN A 86 20.90 -23.06 -10.99
N ILE A 87 21.92 -22.65 -11.75
CA ILE A 87 21.88 -22.73 -13.22
C ILE A 87 21.79 -24.18 -13.68
N VAL A 88 22.57 -25.08 -13.09
CA VAL A 88 22.56 -26.51 -13.44
C VAL A 88 21.20 -27.13 -13.10
N GLU A 89 20.64 -26.84 -11.92
CA GLU A 89 19.33 -27.30 -11.49
C GLU A 89 18.23 -26.82 -12.43
N SER A 90 18.34 -25.60 -12.96
CA SER A 90 17.35 -25.01 -13.88
C SER A 90 17.29 -25.73 -15.24
N VAL A 91 18.32 -26.51 -15.61
CA VAL A 91 18.33 -27.29 -16.86
C VAL A 91 17.22 -28.35 -16.87
N LEU A 92 16.82 -28.86 -15.71
CA LEU A 92 15.72 -29.82 -15.59
C LEU A 92 14.35 -29.22 -15.91
N LYS A 93 14.24 -27.89 -15.94
CA LYS A 93 12.99 -27.15 -16.16
C LYS A 93 12.80 -26.71 -17.61
N GLY A 94 13.83 -26.72 -18.45
CA GLY A 94 13.73 -26.36 -19.87
C GLY A 94 15.06 -26.24 -20.57
N ASP A 95 15.03 -26.35 -21.90
CA ASP A 95 16.21 -26.29 -22.76
C ASP A 95 16.84 -24.90 -22.84
N THR A 96 16.03 -23.87 -22.67
CA THR A 96 16.47 -22.46 -22.59
C THR A 96 16.03 -21.83 -21.28
N ILE A 97 16.69 -20.73 -20.90
CA ILE A 97 16.28 -19.94 -19.73
C ILE A 97 14.82 -19.47 -19.86
N ALA A 98 14.39 -19.12 -21.05
CA ALA A 98 13.01 -18.70 -21.29
C ALA A 98 12.01 -19.86 -21.08
N ASP A 99 12.34 -21.07 -21.55
CA ASP A 99 11.50 -22.26 -21.39
C ASP A 99 11.43 -22.67 -19.92
N ALA A 100 12.56 -22.64 -19.21
CA ALA A 100 12.61 -22.94 -17.77
C ALA A 100 11.74 -21.97 -16.96
N VAL A 101 11.80 -20.67 -17.26
CA VAL A 101 10.92 -19.67 -16.63
C VAL A 101 9.47 -19.90 -16.97
N ALA A 102 9.16 -20.18 -18.25
CA ALA A 102 7.78 -20.46 -18.68
C ALA A 102 7.21 -21.69 -17.96
N PHE A 103 8.02 -22.73 -17.73
CA PHE A 103 7.63 -23.88 -16.94
C PHE A 103 7.31 -23.51 -15.50
N VAL A 104 8.21 -22.81 -14.81
CA VAL A 104 8.00 -22.38 -13.41
C VAL A 104 6.77 -21.51 -13.25
N LEU A 105 6.58 -20.54 -14.14
CA LEU A 105 5.41 -19.66 -14.08
C LEU A 105 4.11 -20.38 -14.39
N SER A 106 4.14 -21.37 -15.29
CA SER A 106 2.97 -22.21 -15.58
C SER A 106 2.57 -23.10 -14.39
N GLU A 107 3.56 -23.64 -13.65
CA GLU A 107 3.29 -24.37 -12.41
C GLU A 107 2.67 -23.43 -11.35
N ARG A 108 3.20 -22.22 -11.17
CA ARG A 108 2.63 -21.23 -10.25
C ARG A 108 1.18 -20.86 -10.59
N ILE A 109 0.82 -20.77 -11.89
CA ILE A 109 -0.57 -20.53 -12.30
C ILE A 109 -1.49 -21.68 -11.85
N ILE A 110 -1.02 -22.93 -11.97
CA ILE A 110 -1.81 -24.12 -11.61
C ILE A 110 -1.98 -24.23 -10.09
N GLU A 111 -0.94 -23.87 -9.34
CA GLU A 111 -0.92 -23.93 -7.87
C GLU A 111 -1.61 -22.72 -7.22
N ALA A 112 -1.79 -21.62 -7.94
CA ALA A 112 -2.37 -20.39 -7.41
C ALA A 112 -3.83 -20.62 -6.95
N THR A 113 -4.09 -20.23 -5.73
CA THR A 113 -5.41 -20.29 -5.09
C THR A 113 -6.07 -18.93 -4.97
N LYS A 114 -5.27 -17.86 -5.06
CA LYS A 114 -5.68 -16.47 -4.92
C LYS A 114 -5.45 -15.69 -6.22
N ILE A 115 -6.29 -14.70 -6.45
CA ILE A 115 -6.12 -13.81 -7.62
C ILE A 115 -4.84 -12.95 -7.52
N SER A 116 -4.41 -12.61 -6.30
CA SER A 116 -3.16 -11.87 -6.07
C SER A 116 -1.92 -12.67 -6.47
N GLU A 117 -1.91 -14.01 -6.26
CA GLU A 117 -0.84 -14.90 -6.71
C GLU A 117 -0.77 -14.98 -8.24
N ILE A 118 -1.94 -15.02 -8.90
CA ILE A 118 -1.99 -14.99 -10.38
C ILE A 118 -1.51 -13.64 -10.91
N ALA A 119 -1.84 -12.54 -10.23
CA ALA A 119 -1.34 -11.20 -10.59
C ALA A 119 0.19 -11.11 -10.47
N ASP A 120 0.80 -11.76 -9.47
CA ASP A 120 2.27 -11.88 -9.36
C ASP A 120 2.86 -12.62 -10.57
N VAL A 121 2.22 -13.70 -11.01
CA VAL A 121 2.67 -14.43 -12.22
C VAL A 121 2.54 -13.55 -13.47
N ILE A 122 1.47 -12.75 -13.59
CA ILE A 122 1.33 -11.80 -14.72
C ILE A 122 2.48 -10.79 -14.69
N GLU A 123 2.80 -10.21 -13.53
CA GLU A 123 3.89 -9.25 -13.36
C GLU A 123 5.25 -9.90 -13.70
N ASP A 124 5.54 -11.08 -13.15
CA ASP A 124 6.77 -11.82 -13.41
C ASP A 124 6.90 -12.18 -14.90
N ALA A 125 5.85 -12.70 -15.53
CA ALA A 125 5.85 -13.04 -16.94
C ALA A 125 6.04 -11.82 -17.84
N PHE A 126 5.45 -10.69 -17.46
CA PHE A 126 5.64 -9.41 -18.13
C PHE A 126 7.08 -8.92 -17.99
N ASN A 127 7.65 -8.93 -16.78
CA ASN A 127 9.02 -8.55 -16.50
C ASN A 127 10.04 -9.48 -17.18
N CYS A 128 9.67 -10.73 -17.43
CA CYS A 128 10.47 -11.71 -18.17
C CYS A 128 10.31 -11.64 -19.69
N GLY A 129 9.37 -10.84 -20.22
CA GLY A 129 9.08 -10.75 -21.65
C GLY A 129 8.51 -12.06 -22.20
N LEU A 130 7.51 -12.66 -21.51
CA LEU A 130 6.86 -13.93 -21.86
C LEU A 130 5.36 -13.72 -22.14
N PRO A 131 4.98 -13.14 -23.28
CA PRO A 131 3.59 -12.75 -23.56
C PRO A 131 2.62 -13.94 -23.57
N LYS A 132 3.04 -15.16 -23.93
CA LYS A 132 2.18 -16.33 -23.90
C LYS A 132 1.78 -16.72 -22.47
N ILE A 133 2.67 -16.59 -21.51
CA ILE A 133 2.40 -16.84 -20.09
C ILE A 133 1.47 -15.75 -19.54
N VAL A 134 1.69 -14.49 -19.92
CA VAL A 134 0.78 -13.39 -19.56
C VAL A 134 -0.65 -13.68 -20.00
N GLU A 135 -0.86 -14.14 -21.24
CA GLU A 135 -2.19 -14.50 -21.75
C GLU A 135 -2.81 -15.73 -21.04
N GLY A 136 -1.99 -16.70 -20.67
CA GLY A 136 -2.43 -17.86 -19.87
C GLY A 136 -2.89 -17.43 -18.47
N ALA A 137 -2.07 -16.62 -17.80
CA ALA A 137 -2.35 -16.12 -16.46
C ALA A 137 -3.59 -15.19 -16.42
N LYS A 138 -3.78 -14.32 -17.44
CA LYS A 138 -5.00 -13.50 -17.56
C LYS A 138 -6.28 -14.36 -17.62
N ARG A 139 -6.28 -15.44 -18.38
CA ARG A 139 -7.43 -16.36 -18.44
C ARG A 139 -7.71 -17.02 -17.09
N SER A 140 -6.67 -17.51 -16.42
CA SER A 140 -6.78 -18.06 -15.07
C SER A 140 -7.29 -17.04 -14.07
N LEU A 141 -6.81 -15.78 -14.15
CA LEU A 141 -7.29 -14.68 -13.32
C LEU A 141 -8.79 -14.40 -13.54
N ASP A 142 -9.24 -14.39 -14.80
CA ASP A 142 -10.66 -14.21 -15.14
C ASP A 142 -11.54 -15.32 -14.57
N GLU A 143 -11.11 -16.57 -14.66
CA GLU A 143 -11.82 -17.73 -14.13
C GLU A 143 -11.90 -17.69 -12.60
N THR A 144 -10.77 -17.43 -11.93
CA THR A 144 -10.67 -17.37 -10.47
C THR A 144 -11.42 -16.16 -9.90
N ALA A 145 -11.42 -15.03 -10.61
CA ALA A 145 -12.10 -13.82 -10.20
C ALA A 145 -13.64 -13.93 -10.14
N ASN A 146 -14.23 -15.00 -10.63
CA ASN A 146 -15.67 -15.28 -10.52
C ASN A 146 -16.06 -15.96 -9.19
N GLY A 147 -15.07 -16.46 -8.43
CA GLY A 147 -15.30 -17.14 -7.15
C GLY A 147 -15.50 -16.18 -5.95
N ALA A 148 -15.52 -16.73 -4.75
CA ALA A 148 -15.44 -15.94 -3.52
C ALA A 148 -14.02 -15.40 -3.36
N ILE A 149 -13.87 -14.08 -3.18
CA ILE A 149 -12.57 -13.41 -3.11
C ILE A 149 -12.57 -12.49 -1.89
N ALA A 150 -11.49 -12.51 -1.13
CA ALA A 150 -11.28 -11.59 -0.02
C ALA A 150 -10.94 -10.17 -0.53
N MET A 151 -11.28 -9.15 0.27
CA MET A 151 -11.00 -7.75 -0.06
C MET A 151 -9.50 -7.49 -0.27
N CYS A 152 -8.65 -8.07 0.59
CA CYS A 152 -7.20 -7.93 0.49
C CYS A 152 -6.64 -8.48 -0.83
N ASP A 153 -7.15 -9.63 -1.30
CA ASP A 153 -6.73 -10.18 -2.59
C ASP A 153 -7.13 -9.27 -3.76
N ILE A 154 -8.30 -8.63 -3.68
CA ILE A 154 -8.72 -7.64 -4.69
C ILE A 154 -7.79 -6.43 -4.64
N ALA A 155 -7.54 -5.88 -3.45
CA ALA A 155 -6.70 -4.70 -3.25
C ALA A 155 -5.29 -4.90 -3.81
N ASP A 156 -4.66 -6.03 -3.48
CA ASP A 156 -3.32 -6.37 -3.98
C ASP A 156 -3.32 -6.58 -5.50
N THR A 157 -4.32 -7.29 -6.03
CA THR A 157 -4.44 -7.55 -7.47
C THR A 157 -4.63 -6.26 -8.26
N VAL A 158 -5.59 -5.39 -7.87
CA VAL A 158 -5.85 -4.16 -8.61
C VAL A 158 -4.68 -3.19 -8.53
N SER A 159 -3.96 -3.14 -7.40
CA SER A 159 -2.76 -2.32 -7.25
C SER A 159 -1.65 -2.76 -8.22
N LYS A 160 -1.37 -4.06 -8.28
CA LYS A 160 -0.36 -4.62 -9.20
C LYS A 160 -0.74 -4.38 -10.66
N LEU A 161 -1.96 -4.74 -11.05
CA LEU A 161 -2.43 -4.55 -12.43
C LEU A 161 -2.48 -3.07 -12.83
N SER A 162 -2.90 -2.18 -11.92
CA SER A 162 -2.91 -0.73 -12.13
C SER A 162 -1.50 -0.19 -12.38
N ASN A 163 -0.51 -0.61 -11.60
CA ASN A 163 0.89 -0.24 -11.81
C ASN A 163 1.40 -0.73 -13.17
N MET A 164 1.07 -1.96 -13.55
CA MET A 164 1.43 -2.50 -14.87
C MET A 164 0.78 -1.71 -16.01
N ILE A 165 -0.49 -1.29 -15.88
CA ILE A 165 -1.20 -0.46 -16.85
C ILE A 165 -0.51 0.91 -16.97
N SER A 166 -0.13 1.53 -15.86
CA SER A 166 0.49 2.86 -15.84
C SER A 166 1.91 2.87 -16.40
N PHE A 167 2.70 1.82 -16.13
CA PHE A 167 4.12 1.76 -16.48
C PHE A 167 4.45 0.78 -17.61
N GLY A 168 3.45 0.09 -18.18
CA GLY A 168 3.62 -0.97 -19.18
C GLY A 168 4.11 -0.51 -20.56
N ASP A 169 4.02 0.78 -20.89
CA ASP A 169 4.43 1.32 -22.21
C ASP A 169 5.89 1.05 -22.55
N ILE A 170 6.77 1.04 -21.55
CA ILE A 170 8.22 0.87 -21.73
C ILE A 170 8.53 -0.54 -22.27
N ARG A 171 7.77 -1.55 -21.83
CA ARG A 171 7.93 -2.97 -22.20
C ARG A 171 6.99 -3.42 -23.31
N LYS A 172 6.23 -2.49 -23.91
CA LYS A 172 5.23 -2.76 -24.95
C LYS A 172 4.16 -3.78 -24.51
N LEU A 173 3.71 -3.68 -23.25
CA LEU A 173 2.58 -4.48 -22.79
C LEU A 173 1.30 -4.03 -23.49
N ASP A 174 0.53 -4.98 -24.03
CA ASP A 174 -0.85 -4.72 -24.39
C ASP A 174 -1.67 -4.60 -23.08
N ARG A 175 -2.09 -3.38 -22.75
CA ARG A 175 -2.80 -3.02 -21.53
C ARG A 175 -4.30 -3.24 -21.64
N GLU A 176 -4.82 -3.16 -22.85
CA GLU A 176 -6.26 -3.22 -23.13
C GLU A 176 -6.96 -4.43 -22.46
N PRO A 177 -6.41 -5.64 -22.47
CA PRO A 177 -7.05 -6.78 -21.84
C PRO A 177 -7.05 -6.75 -20.29
N LEU A 178 -6.20 -5.92 -19.64
CA LEU A 178 -6.18 -5.79 -18.17
C LEU A 178 -7.26 -4.83 -17.67
N ILE A 179 -7.63 -3.83 -18.46
CA ILE A 179 -8.59 -2.78 -18.08
C ILE A 179 -9.94 -3.35 -17.64
N PRO A 180 -10.61 -4.27 -18.38
CA PRO A 180 -11.87 -4.85 -17.95
C PRO A 180 -11.78 -5.62 -16.63
N ILE A 181 -10.63 -6.27 -16.37
CA ILE A 181 -10.39 -7.03 -15.13
C ILE A 181 -10.34 -6.05 -13.95
N VAL A 182 -9.53 -5.00 -14.07
CA VAL A 182 -9.41 -3.97 -13.01
C VAL A 182 -10.77 -3.32 -12.75
N LYS A 183 -11.51 -2.92 -13.79
CA LYS A 183 -12.87 -2.35 -13.63
C LYS A 183 -13.79 -3.27 -12.83
N ARG A 184 -13.87 -4.54 -13.20
CA ARG A 184 -14.73 -5.52 -12.53
C ARG A 184 -14.33 -5.72 -11.06
N LEU A 185 -13.03 -5.85 -10.78
CA LEU A 185 -12.54 -6.02 -9.41
C LEU A 185 -12.76 -4.78 -8.55
N CYS A 186 -12.59 -3.57 -9.10
CA CYS A 186 -12.87 -2.32 -8.40
C CYS A 186 -14.37 -2.15 -8.07
N ILE A 187 -15.26 -2.50 -9.00
CA ILE A 187 -16.71 -2.52 -8.75
C ILE A 187 -17.03 -3.52 -7.63
N ARG A 188 -16.43 -4.70 -7.66
CA ARG A 188 -16.64 -5.72 -6.63
C ARG A 188 -16.14 -5.27 -5.27
N ALA A 189 -14.95 -4.65 -5.19
CA ALA A 189 -14.44 -4.07 -3.96
C ALA A 189 -15.40 -3.02 -3.39
N SER A 190 -15.94 -2.14 -4.24
CA SER A 190 -16.93 -1.14 -3.83
C SER A 190 -18.20 -1.78 -3.26
N LEU A 191 -18.68 -2.89 -3.84
CA LEU A 191 -19.85 -3.61 -3.34
C LEU A 191 -19.60 -4.31 -1.99
N MET A 192 -18.38 -4.79 -1.75
CA MET A 192 -18.01 -5.50 -0.52
C MET A 192 -17.72 -4.55 0.64
N LEU A 193 -17.32 -3.31 0.36
CA LEU A 193 -16.76 -2.35 1.32
C LEU A 193 -17.59 -2.22 2.60
N VAL A 194 -18.87 -2.00 2.48
CA VAL A 194 -19.76 -1.80 3.65
C VAL A 194 -19.90 -3.08 4.47
N GLY A 195 -20.01 -4.23 3.81
CA GLY A 195 -20.12 -5.53 4.48
C GLY A 195 -18.84 -5.91 5.23
N GLU A 196 -17.68 -5.75 4.62
CA GLU A 196 -16.37 -6.04 5.22
C GLU A 196 -16.04 -5.09 6.40
N SER A 197 -16.68 -3.92 6.44
CA SER A 197 -16.50 -2.95 7.54
C SER A 197 -17.21 -3.36 8.85
N ALA A 198 -17.99 -4.44 8.84
CA ALA A 198 -18.53 -5.08 10.05
C ALA A 198 -17.48 -6.03 10.66
N CYS A 199 -16.38 -5.49 11.14
CA CYS A 199 -15.20 -6.22 11.60
C CYS A 199 -14.68 -5.68 12.94
N ASP A 200 -13.80 -6.45 13.60
CA ASP A 200 -13.08 -6.01 14.79
C ASP A 200 -11.92 -5.05 14.44
N ASP A 201 -11.25 -4.51 15.45
CA ASP A 201 -10.18 -3.52 15.27
C ASP A 201 -8.92 -4.11 14.62
N ILE A 202 -8.68 -5.42 14.77
CA ILE A 202 -7.52 -6.10 14.15
C ILE A 202 -7.76 -6.22 12.66
N ALA A 203 -8.92 -6.70 12.25
CA ALA A 203 -9.31 -6.80 10.85
C ALA A 203 -9.45 -5.40 10.21
N ALA A 204 -9.92 -4.40 10.98
CA ALA A 204 -10.03 -3.02 10.52
C ALA A 204 -8.68 -2.41 10.12
N ALA A 205 -7.58 -2.76 10.77
CA ALA A 205 -6.26 -2.27 10.39
C ALA A 205 -5.87 -2.74 8.97
N THR A 206 -6.06 -4.02 8.68
CA THR A 206 -5.81 -4.58 7.34
C THR A 206 -6.76 -4.01 6.29
N LEU A 207 -8.06 -3.92 6.62
CA LEU A 207 -9.08 -3.36 5.73
C LEU A 207 -8.80 -1.89 5.40
N ALA A 208 -8.28 -1.12 6.36
CA ALA A 208 -7.91 0.28 6.13
C ALA A 208 -6.80 0.41 5.06
N ASP A 209 -5.78 -0.45 5.10
CA ASP A 209 -4.73 -0.50 4.09
C ASP A 209 -5.28 -0.90 2.71
N ASP A 210 -6.19 -1.87 2.67
CA ASP A 210 -6.84 -2.32 1.44
C ASP A 210 -7.69 -1.21 0.82
N ILE A 211 -8.46 -0.46 1.63
CA ILE A 211 -9.24 0.70 1.19
C ILE A 211 -8.30 1.77 0.58
N GLN A 212 -7.18 2.05 1.21
CA GLN A 212 -6.21 3.03 0.70
C GLN A 212 -5.58 2.59 -0.62
N LYS A 213 -5.23 1.30 -0.77
CA LYS A 213 -4.74 0.73 -2.03
C LYS A 213 -5.77 0.89 -3.15
N ILE A 214 -7.02 0.49 -2.90
CA ILE A 214 -8.11 0.56 -3.88
C ILE A 214 -8.40 2.02 -4.25
N HIS A 215 -8.48 2.91 -3.26
CA HIS A 215 -8.67 4.34 -3.51
C HIS A 215 -7.56 4.92 -4.39
N SER A 216 -6.30 4.55 -4.12
CA SER A 216 -5.16 4.99 -4.94
C SER A 216 -5.30 4.52 -6.40
N VAL A 217 -5.84 3.32 -6.63
CA VAL A 217 -6.11 2.80 -7.99
C VAL A 217 -7.18 3.65 -8.68
N PHE A 218 -8.27 4.01 -7.98
CA PHE A 218 -9.30 4.91 -8.55
C PHE A 218 -8.72 6.28 -8.93
N MET A 219 -7.82 6.82 -8.11
CA MET A 219 -7.18 8.12 -8.39
C MET A 219 -6.12 8.04 -9.49
N MET A 220 -5.54 6.88 -9.74
CA MET A 220 -4.48 6.69 -10.74
C MET A 220 -5.03 6.39 -12.14
N GLN A 221 -6.24 5.83 -12.25
CA GLN A 221 -6.75 5.26 -13.50
C GLN A 221 -7.98 6.02 -14.01
N ASP A 222 -7.80 6.85 -15.03
CA ASP A 222 -8.86 7.68 -15.65
C ASP A 222 -10.01 6.87 -16.27
N PHE A 223 -9.80 5.57 -16.55
CA PHE A 223 -10.82 4.70 -17.10
C PHE A 223 -11.81 4.15 -16.06
N LEU A 224 -11.57 4.37 -14.76
CA LEU A 224 -12.48 3.98 -13.68
C LEU A 224 -13.51 5.08 -13.43
N ASP A 225 -14.76 4.67 -13.22
CA ASP A 225 -15.80 5.57 -12.70
C ASP A 225 -15.71 5.60 -11.16
N GLU A 226 -15.22 6.70 -10.64
CA GLU A 226 -15.04 6.90 -9.20
C GLU A 226 -16.34 7.16 -8.44
N SER A 227 -17.45 7.50 -9.13
CA SER A 227 -18.70 7.93 -8.51
C SER A 227 -19.26 6.85 -7.57
N PHE A 228 -19.31 5.61 -8.04
CA PHE A 228 -19.80 4.48 -7.25
C PHE A 228 -18.92 4.17 -6.03
N TRP A 229 -17.60 4.34 -6.14
CA TRP A 229 -16.68 4.20 -5.02
C TRP A 229 -16.94 5.26 -3.95
N PHE A 230 -17.07 6.52 -4.36
CA PHE A 230 -17.38 7.60 -3.43
C PHE A 230 -18.76 7.46 -2.79
N ASP A 231 -19.78 6.98 -3.52
CA ASP A 231 -21.09 6.68 -2.96
C ASP A 231 -21.00 5.67 -1.81
N LYS A 232 -20.17 4.64 -1.96
CA LYS A 232 -19.93 3.64 -0.92
C LYS A 232 -19.14 4.19 0.27
N LEU A 233 -18.18 5.07 0.04
CA LEU A 233 -17.49 5.78 1.12
C LEU A 233 -18.43 6.74 1.88
N ILE A 234 -19.34 7.42 1.20
CA ILE A 234 -20.37 8.26 1.82
C ILE A 234 -21.33 7.40 2.66
N GLU A 235 -21.78 6.26 2.13
CA GLU A 235 -22.58 5.31 2.89
C GLU A 235 -21.87 4.88 4.17
N LEU A 236 -20.58 4.49 4.05
CA LEU A 236 -19.75 4.00 5.15
C LEU A 236 -19.47 5.09 6.19
N SER A 237 -19.16 6.33 5.78
CA SER A 237 -18.88 7.44 6.70
C SER A 237 -20.06 7.78 7.60
N ASN A 238 -21.29 7.49 7.16
CA ASN A 238 -22.54 7.75 7.91
C ASN A 238 -22.97 6.56 8.81
N ARG A 239 -22.24 5.43 8.79
CA ARG A 239 -22.60 4.24 9.57
C ARG A 239 -21.93 4.27 10.96
N ASP A 240 -22.74 4.10 11.99
CA ASP A 240 -22.31 4.04 13.40
C ASP A 240 -22.28 2.62 13.96
N ASP A 241 -22.91 1.71 13.25
CA ASP A 241 -23.03 0.28 13.57
C ASP A 241 -21.91 -0.59 12.98
N LEU A 242 -20.98 0.01 12.27
CA LEU A 242 -19.79 -0.61 11.69
C LEU A 242 -18.53 -0.16 12.45
N ASN A 243 -17.38 -0.71 12.08
CA ASN A 243 -16.12 -0.32 12.70
C ASN A 243 -15.86 1.17 12.48
N THR A 244 -15.77 1.92 13.57
CA THR A 244 -15.69 3.39 13.54
C THR A 244 -14.37 3.89 12.99
N LYS A 245 -13.26 3.13 13.10
CA LYS A 245 -11.98 3.49 12.49
C LYS A 245 -12.11 3.52 10.96
N ILE A 246 -12.82 2.56 10.39
CA ILE A 246 -13.06 2.51 8.93
C ILE A 246 -14.00 3.65 8.49
N SER A 247 -15.04 3.96 9.27
CA SER A 247 -15.90 5.12 9.03
C SER A 247 -15.11 6.44 9.09
N GLY A 248 -14.16 6.58 10.02
CA GLY A 248 -13.25 7.72 10.11
C GLY A 248 -12.33 7.85 8.88
N LEU A 249 -11.75 6.74 8.43
CA LEU A 249 -10.93 6.72 7.21
C LEU A 249 -11.74 7.09 5.96
N ALA A 250 -12.99 6.61 5.85
CA ALA A 250 -13.89 6.99 4.77
C ALA A 250 -14.13 8.52 4.77
N THR A 251 -14.35 9.09 5.95
CA THR A 251 -14.50 10.56 6.12
C THR A 251 -13.22 11.29 5.68
N ALA A 252 -12.03 10.79 6.05
CA ALA A 252 -10.75 11.38 5.63
C ALA A 252 -10.59 11.37 4.10
N ILE A 253 -10.90 10.26 3.45
CA ILE A 253 -10.84 10.13 1.98
C ILE A 253 -11.81 11.12 1.31
N LEU A 254 -13.04 11.21 1.80
CA LEU A 254 -14.05 12.14 1.27
C LEU A 254 -13.62 13.60 1.43
N LEU A 255 -12.98 13.93 2.56
CA LEU A 255 -12.47 15.26 2.83
C LEU A 255 -11.32 15.63 1.88
N ASP A 256 -10.35 14.71 1.71
CA ASP A 256 -9.23 14.91 0.78
C ASP A 256 -9.70 15.08 -0.67
N ALA A 257 -10.74 14.34 -1.06
CA ALA A 257 -11.34 14.42 -2.39
C ALA A 257 -12.29 15.63 -2.57
N GLY A 258 -12.50 16.45 -1.52
CA GLY A 258 -13.42 17.59 -1.56
C GLY A 258 -14.89 17.20 -1.74
N LYS A 259 -15.25 15.95 -1.39
CA LYS A 259 -16.64 15.46 -1.45
C LYS A 259 -17.47 15.86 -0.22
N ILE A 260 -16.82 16.23 0.87
CA ILE A 260 -17.42 16.86 2.05
C ILE A 260 -16.69 18.16 2.35
N ASP A 261 -17.45 19.13 2.85
CA ASP A 261 -16.93 20.44 3.25
C ASP A 261 -16.56 20.47 4.74
N GLU A 262 -15.97 21.59 5.16
CA GLU A 262 -15.55 21.79 6.55
C GLU A 262 -16.73 21.81 7.53
N LEU A 263 -17.87 22.32 7.10
CA LEU A 263 -19.07 22.33 7.93
C LEU A 263 -19.57 20.91 8.22
N THR A 264 -19.59 20.08 7.19
CA THR A 264 -19.95 18.66 7.31
C THR A 264 -18.97 17.94 8.23
N LEU A 265 -17.65 18.16 8.05
CA LEU A 265 -16.64 17.59 8.94
C LEU A 265 -16.88 18.01 10.40
N ARG A 266 -17.12 19.30 10.65
CA ARG A 266 -17.39 19.81 12.01
C ARG A 266 -18.61 19.16 12.63
N MET A 267 -19.67 18.98 11.87
CA MET A 267 -20.88 18.28 12.35
C MET A 267 -20.59 16.83 12.69
N GLU A 268 -19.82 16.12 11.86
CA GLU A 268 -19.42 14.72 12.14
C GLU A 268 -18.51 14.63 13.37
N VAL A 269 -17.53 15.51 13.52
CA VAL A 269 -16.68 15.57 14.72
C VAL A 269 -17.54 15.78 15.96
N SER A 270 -18.43 16.79 15.95
CA SER A 270 -19.31 17.06 17.09
C SER A 270 -20.26 15.90 17.41
N ARG A 271 -20.72 15.16 16.41
CA ARG A 271 -21.58 14.00 16.58
C ARG A 271 -20.82 12.79 17.15
N ARG A 272 -19.64 12.51 16.59
CA ARG A 272 -18.81 11.35 16.98
C ARG A 272 -18.08 11.53 18.31
N LEU A 273 -17.81 12.78 18.66
CA LEU A 273 -17.16 13.17 19.91
C LEU A 273 -18.20 13.86 20.85
N SER A 274 -19.40 13.31 20.99
CA SER A 274 -20.44 13.81 21.89
C SER A 274 -20.58 12.94 23.14
N MET A 275 -21.08 13.52 24.23
CA MET A 275 -21.33 12.81 25.50
C MET A 275 -22.23 11.55 25.37
N GLY A 276 -22.99 11.41 24.28
CA GLY A 276 -23.85 10.24 24.01
C GLY A 276 -23.14 9.10 23.29
N MET A 277 -21.89 9.29 22.88
CA MET A 277 -21.09 8.27 22.21
C MET A 277 -20.08 7.66 23.16
N PRO A 278 -19.93 6.33 23.21
CA PRO A 278 -18.84 5.70 23.95
C PRO A 278 -17.50 6.28 23.50
N ALA A 279 -16.65 6.64 24.46
CA ALA A 279 -15.37 7.28 24.23
C ALA A 279 -14.46 6.49 23.25
N GLU A 280 -14.51 5.17 23.32
CA GLU A 280 -13.77 4.25 22.44
C GLU A 280 -14.16 4.42 20.97
N LEU A 281 -15.46 4.51 20.69
CA LEU A 281 -15.97 4.63 19.32
C LEU A 281 -15.59 5.96 18.70
N GLY A 282 -15.67 7.05 19.48
CA GLY A 282 -15.25 8.39 19.03
C GLY A 282 -13.76 8.47 18.77
N ALA A 283 -12.94 7.93 19.67
CA ALA A 283 -11.49 7.93 19.52
C ALA A 283 -11.01 7.01 18.38
N ASN A 284 -11.63 5.84 18.16
CA ASN A 284 -11.35 4.98 17.02
C ASN A 284 -11.73 5.68 15.70
N TRP A 285 -12.86 6.38 15.66
CA TRP A 285 -13.23 7.17 14.50
C TRP A 285 -12.20 8.27 14.21
N PHE A 286 -11.75 8.99 15.24
CA PHE A 286 -10.71 10.00 15.11
C PHE A 286 -9.37 9.40 14.64
N ALA A 287 -9.01 8.21 15.12
CA ALA A 287 -7.85 7.48 14.65
C ALA A 287 -7.95 7.18 13.14
N GLY A 288 -9.11 6.74 12.66
CA GLY A 288 -9.37 6.53 11.24
C GLY A 288 -9.27 7.82 10.41
N LEU A 289 -9.86 8.92 10.90
CA LEU A 289 -9.76 10.25 10.29
C LEU A 289 -8.29 10.69 10.16
N SER A 290 -7.48 10.37 11.14
CA SER A 290 -6.06 10.75 11.22
C SER A 290 -5.13 9.89 10.35
N MET A 291 -5.61 8.83 9.70
CA MET A 291 -4.78 7.96 8.84
C MET A 291 -4.33 8.64 7.53
N ARG A 292 -4.84 9.83 7.23
CA ARG A 292 -4.53 10.55 5.99
C ARG A 292 -4.22 12.01 6.29
N ASN A 293 -3.37 12.60 5.45
CA ASN A 293 -3.08 14.03 5.35
C ASN A 293 -3.03 14.79 6.70
N HIS A 294 -2.12 14.36 7.60
CA HIS A 294 -1.94 14.95 8.93
C HIS A 294 -1.85 16.49 8.89
N TYR A 295 -1.08 17.04 7.94
CA TYR A 295 -0.91 18.50 7.83
C TYR A 295 -2.22 19.23 7.52
N ALA A 296 -3.08 18.64 6.69
CA ALA A 296 -4.38 19.23 6.39
C ALA A 296 -5.31 19.20 7.62
N LEU A 297 -5.23 18.15 8.46
CA LEU A 297 -5.97 18.08 9.71
C LEU A 297 -5.40 19.04 10.75
N ILE A 298 -4.07 19.11 10.90
CA ILE A 298 -3.39 20.03 11.83
C ILE A 298 -3.78 21.48 11.53
N GLY A 299 -3.85 21.86 10.25
CA GLY A 299 -4.23 23.21 9.83
C GLY A 299 -5.70 23.59 10.08
N ARG A 300 -6.55 22.66 10.53
CA ARG A 300 -7.97 22.92 10.82
C ARG A 300 -8.21 23.18 12.30
N LEU A 301 -8.04 24.43 12.74
CA LEU A 301 -8.23 24.81 14.15
C LEU A 301 -9.60 24.38 14.71
N THR A 302 -10.67 24.47 13.91
CA THR A 302 -12.04 24.06 14.30
C THR A 302 -12.15 22.58 14.70
N LEU A 303 -11.32 21.70 14.12
CA LEU A 303 -11.23 20.29 14.52
C LEU A 303 -10.67 20.16 15.95
N TRP A 304 -9.61 20.90 16.25
CA TRP A 304 -8.94 20.89 17.55
C TRP A 304 -9.78 21.56 18.63
N GLU A 305 -10.51 22.63 18.27
CA GLU A 305 -11.54 23.25 19.14
C GLU A 305 -12.59 22.22 19.54
N SER A 306 -13.18 21.52 18.56
CA SER A 306 -14.21 20.50 18.82
C SER A 306 -13.68 19.33 19.65
N LEU A 307 -12.45 18.89 19.42
CA LEU A 307 -11.80 17.84 20.22
C LEU A 307 -11.56 18.30 21.66
N SER A 308 -11.07 19.55 21.85
CA SER A 308 -10.87 20.13 23.18
C SER A 308 -12.19 20.26 23.94
N GLU A 309 -13.23 20.84 23.31
CA GLU A 309 -14.58 20.93 23.88
C GLU A 309 -15.11 19.56 24.30
N TYR A 310 -14.91 18.52 23.47
CA TYR A 310 -15.32 17.16 23.80
C TYR A 310 -14.61 16.64 25.07
N LEU A 311 -13.30 16.77 25.13
CA LEU A 311 -12.50 16.30 26.29
C LEU A 311 -12.92 17.00 27.59
N ASP A 312 -13.30 18.29 27.52
CA ASP A 312 -13.79 19.07 28.67
C ASP A 312 -15.17 18.60 29.17
N THR A 313 -15.94 17.89 28.33
CA THR A 313 -17.27 17.36 28.72
C THR A 313 -17.23 16.00 29.38
N LEU A 314 -16.09 15.28 29.31
CA LEU A 314 -15.94 13.94 29.85
C LEU A 314 -15.76 13.96 31.37
N ASP A 315 -16.31 12.97 32.04
CA ASP A 315 -15.96 12.71 33.44
C ASP A 315 -14.53 12.10 33.53
N GLU A 316 -14.01 11.94 34.75
CA GLU A 316 -12.63 11.50 34.97
C GLU A 316 -12.37 10.08 34.41
N GLU A 317 -13.33 9.17 34.50
CA GLU A 317 -13.21 7.79 34.01
C GLU A 317 -13.26 7.74 32.47
N GLU A 318 -14.23 8.43 31.89
CA GLU A 318 -14.36 8.56 30.44
C GLU A 318 -13.15 9.28 29.81
N PHE A 319 -12.64 10.32 30.48
CA PHE A 319 -11.43 11.01 30.05
C PHE A 319 -10.22 10.07 30.03
N ARG A 320 -9.99 9.30 31.08
CA ARG A 320 -8.89 8.33 31.12
C ARG A 320 -8.98 7.30 29.99
N ARG A 321 -10.17 6.77 29.74
CA ARG A 321 -10.41 5.85 28.62
C ARG A 321 -10.13 6.51 27.27
N SER A 322 -10.69 7.71 27.03
CA SER A 322 -10.49 8.47 25.79
C SER A 322 -9.02 8.76 25.50
N VAL A 323 -8.23 9.13 26.53
CA VAL A 323 -6.80 9.40 26.40
C VAL A 323 -6.03 8.19 25.87
N VAL A 324 -6.36 6.98 26.31
CA VAL A 324 -5.69 5.75 25.81
C VAL A 324 -5.91 5.59 24.30
N PHE A 325 -7.14 5.78 23.84
CA PHE A 325 -7.46 5.65 22.39
C PHE A 325 -6.89 6.81 21.58
N LEU A 326 -6.98 8.04 22.07
CA LEU A 326 -6.38 9.20 21.41
C LEU A 326 -4.85 9.09 21.31
N ARG A 327 -4.18 8.54 22.32
CA ARG A 327 -2.74 8.24 22.22
C ARG A 327 -2.42 7.33 21.06
N ARG A 328 -3.25 6.32 20.80
CA ARG A 328 -3.10 5.44 19.62
C ARG A 328 -3.26 6.21 18.32
N ALA A 329 -4.24 7.11 18.24
CA ALA A 329 -4.43 7.97 17.07
C ALA A 329 -3.21 8.86 16.78
N PHE A 330 -2.51 9.31 17.82
CA PHE A 330 -1.32 10.16 17.67
C PHE A 330 0.01 9.40 17.53
N VAL A 331 0.02 8.07 17.59
CA VAL A 331 1.26 7.27 17.42
C VAL A 331 1.92 7.55 16.07
N GLU A 332 1.13 7.63 15.03
CA GLU A 332 1.58 7.82 13.65
C GLU A 332 2.10 9.25 13.38
N TYR A 333 1.81 10.21 14.26
CA TYR A 333 2.29 11.59 14.10
C TYR A 333 3.76 11.72 14.52
N SER A 334 4.55 12.38 13.68
CA SER A 334 5.94 12.73 14.00
C SER A 334 6.00 13.72 15.17
N ALA A 335 7.17 13.84 15.81
CA ALA A 335 7.38 14.81 16.89
C ALA A 335 7.00 16.24 16.46
N LYS A 336 7.41 16.66 15.25
CA LYS A 336 7.09 17.99 14.71
C LYS A 336 5.58 18.20 14.54
N GLU A 337 4.86 17.19 14.08
CA GLU A 337 3.40 17.27 13.92
C GLU A 337 2.70 17.38 15.28
N LYS A 338 3.19 16.65 16.29
CA LYS A 338 2.70 16.75 17.68
C LYS A 338 2.95 18.14 18.26
N ASP A 339 4.11 18.74 18.00
CA ASP A 339 4.41 20.12 18.41
C ASP A 339 3.44 21.12 17.78
N MET A 340 3.15 20.97 16.48
CA MET A 340 2.17 21.82 15.78
C MET A 340 0.74 21.67 16.35
N ILE A 341 0.33 20.45 16.71
CA ILE A 341 -0.97 20.22 17.38
C ILE A 341 -0.99 20.91 18.75
N ALA A 342 0.09 20.79 19.51
CA ALA A 342 0.20 21.42 20.82
C ALA A 342 0.18 22.94 20.71
N GLU A 343 0.80 23.54 19.69
CA GLU A 343 0.71 24.98 19.41
C GLU A 343 -0.72 25.40 19.11
N ASN A 344 -1.46 24.64 18.27
CA ASN A 344 -2.87 24.89 17.97
C ASN A 344 -3.76 24.83 19.23
N LEU A 345 -3.57 23.81 20.07
CA LEU A 345 -4.29 23.67 21.33
C LEU A 345 -3.94 24.80 22.30
N GLY A 346 -2.66 25.20 22.34
CA GLY A 346 -2.21 26.36 23.13
C GLY A 346 -2.91 27.66 22.71
N GLU A 347 -3.08 27.88 21.41
CA GLU A 347 -3.83 29.04 20.88
C GLU A 347 -5.30 28.99 21.32
N ILE A 348 -5.95 27.82 21.20
CA ILE A 348 -7.34 27.59 21.63
C ILE A 348 -7.51 27.87 23.14
N TRP A 349 -6.56 27.45 23.97
CA TRP A 349 -6.61 27.67 25.41
C TRP A 349 -6.08 29.03 25.85
N GLY A 350 -5.67 29.88 24.92
CA GLY A 350 -5.10 31.21 25.23
C GLY A 350 -3.74 31.19 25.91
N LEU A 351 -2.99 30.09 25.71
CA LEU A 351 -1.64 29.89 26.23
C LEU A 351 -0.61 30.46 25.25
N ASN A 352 0.49 31.03 25.80
CA ASN A 352 1.59 31.43 24.93
C ASN A 352 2.51 30.22 24.61
N ALA A 353 3.34 30.34 23.56
CA ALA A 353 4.23 29.28 23.11
C ALA A 353 5.19 28.76 24.22
N GLN A 354 5.57 29.61 25.15
CA GLN A 354 6.44 29.25 26.28
C GLN A 354 5.70 28.36 27.30
N ALA A 355 4.45 28.70 27.63
CA ALA A 355 3.61 27.89 28.51
C ALA A 355 3.30 26.52 27.89
N VAL A 356 3.03 26.46 26.58
CA VAL A 356 2.84 25.20 25.83
C VAL A 356 4.09 24.33 25.87
N SER A 357 5.27 24.92 25.64
CA SER A 357 6.57 24.23 25.73
C SER A 357 6.86 23.71 27.14
N GLU A 358 6.51 24.47 28.18
CA GLU A 358 6.62 24.01 29.56
C GLU A 358 5.72 22.83 29.88
N ILE A 359 4.48 22.82 29.35
CA ILE A 359 3.55 21.69 29.50
C ILE A 359 4.07 20.44 28.78
N ILE A 360 4.54 20.56 27.53
CA ILE A 360 5.07 19.44 26.74
C ILE A 360 6.32 18.85 27.41
N ASN A 361 7.19 19.69 27.97
CA ASN A 361 8.43 19.26 28.58
C ASN A 361 8.31 19.00 30.09
N SER A 362 7.16 19.31 30.73
CA SER A 362 6.90 18.86 32.09
C SER A 362 6.91 17.33 32.10
N GLU A 363 7.76 16.72 32.94
CA GLU A 363 7.66 15.29 33.21
C GLU A 363 6.21 15.02 33.59
N ILE A 364 5.53 14.22 32.74
CA ILE A 364 4.26 13.61 33.14
C ILE A 364 4.64 12.81 34.36
N LYS A 365 4.31 13.34 35.56
CA LYS A 365 4.36 12.51 36.77
C LYS A 365 3.64 11.24 36.41
N GLU A 366 4.34 10.11 36.50
CA GLU A 366 3.82 8.79 36.20
C GLU A 366 2.37 8.73 36.63
N VAL A 367 1.45 8.80 35.67
CA VAL A 367 0.09 8.36 35.88
C VAL A 367 0.28 6.90 36.21
N ASP A 368 -0.07 6.52 37.46
CA ASP A 368 0.13 5.21 38.04
C ASP A 368 0.06 4.13 36.96
N THR A 369 1.20 3.60 36.58
CA THR A 369 1.30 2.48 35.60
C THR A 369 0.65 1.24 36.19
N ASP A 370 0.42 1.20 37.51
CA ASP A 370 -0.30 0.14 38.21
C ASP A 370 -1.77 0.02 37.76
N ILE A 371 -2.37 1.08 37.18
CA ILE A 371 -3.74 1.03 36.65
C ILE A 371 -3.77 0.40 35.26
N LEU A 372 -2.65 0.39 34.51
CA LEU A 372 -2.54 -0.26 33.20
C LEU A 372 -2.32 -1.79 33.32
N GLU A 373 -1.85 -2.27 34.46
CA GLU A 373 -1.69 -3.71 34.73
C GLU A 373 -3.00 -4.39 35.15
N ASP A 374 -4.00 -3.63 35.65
CA ASP A 374 -5.32 -4.14 35.98
C ASP A 374 -6.30 -4.27 34.80
N PHE A 375 -5.91 -3.80 33.62
CA PHE A 375 -6.66 -4.05 32.39
C PHE A 375 -6.23 -5.40 31.79
N ASP A 376 -6.95 -6.46 32.17
CA ASP A 376 -6.86 -7.76 31.52
C ASP A 376 -7.28 -7.66 30.05
N PHE A 377 -6.30 -7.66 29.15
CA PHE A 377 -6.48 -7.67 27.69
C PHE A 377 -6.94 -9.04 27.16
N GLY A 378 -7.32 -9.97 28.04
CA GLY A 378 -7.67 -11.35 27.71
C GLY A 378 -9.10 -11.59 27.25
N ASP A 379 -10.00 -10.62 27.35
CA ASP A 379 -11.44 -10.78 27.05
C ASP A 379 -11.93 -9.93 25.85
N PHE A 380 -11.03 -9.57 24.89
CA PHE A 380 -11.44 -8.90 23.66
C PHE A 380 -10.89 -9.57 22.41
#